data_fb527f5a30df17fb08e0d7c6351205a6
#
_entry.id   fb527f5a30df17fb08e0d7c6351205a6
#
_cell.length_a   1.000
_cell.length_b   1.000
_cell.length_c   1.000
_cell.angle_alpha   90.00
_cell.angle_beta   90.00
_cell.angle_gamma   90.00
#
_symmetry.space_group_name_H-M   'P 1'
#
loop_
_entity.id
_entity.type
_entity.pdbx_description
1 polymer ?
#
loop_
_entity_poly.entity_id
_entity_poly.type
_entity_poly.pdbx_seq_one_letter_code
_entity_poly.pdbx_strand_id
1 'polypeptide(L)'
;MKKITAALTTIFIISVLHAQVQDPVKWNYSATKKSDKEYTVTIDATLPGAWHIYSINTPPDGPVPTSISFKKNPLVTLDGTVKENGKLKSEHDEIFGVDVKYYADKVEFVQNVKLKSAVKTNVTGTIKYMVCNDKMCLPPKTIPFNIQLQ
;
A
#
# COMPACT_ATOMS: atom_id res chain seq x y z
N MET A 1 -62.70 -25.48 -29.44
CA MET A 1 -61.95 -24.20 -29.33
C MET A 1 -61.08 -24.28 -28.07
N LYS A 2 -59.78 -24.58 -28.27
CA LYS A 2 -58.80 -24.68 -27.17
C LYS A 2 -58.07 -23.34 -27.01
N LYS A 3 -58.25 -22.69 -25.88
CA LYS A 3 -57.52 -21.44 -25.52
C LYS A 3 -56.16 -21.83 -24.97
N ILE A 4 -55.07 -21.48 -25.69
CA ILE A 4 -53.67 -21.63 -25.25
C ILE A 4 -53.31 -20.36 -24.51
N THR A 5 -53.16 -20.45 -23.20
CA THR A 5 -52.68 -19.34 -22.35
C THR A 5 -51.16 -19.44 -22.30
N ALA A 6 -50.46 -18.52 -22.98
CA ALA A 6 -48.99 -18.42 -22.94
C ALA A 6 -48.60 -17.66 -21.66
N ALA A 7 -47.96 -18.37 -20.73
CA ALA A 7 -47.36 -17.76 -19.54
C ALA A 7 -45.97 -17.19 -19.90
N LEU A 8 -45.89 -15.86 -19.88
CA LEU A 8 -44.64 -15.14 -20.11
C LEU A 8 -43.82 -15.13 -18.80
N THR A 9 -42.78 -15.99 -18.72
CA THR A 9 -41.89 -16.04 -17.57
C THR A 9 -40.78 -14.97 -17.77
N THR A 10 -40.92 -13.84 -17.08
CA THR A 10 -39.90 -12.78 -17.08
C THR A 10 -38.74 -13.20 -16.20
N ILE A 11 -37.58 -13.54 -16.82
CA ILE A 11 -36.34 -13.83 -16.11
C ILE A 11 -35.72 -12.49 -15.70
N PHE A 12 -35.78 -12.23 -14.39
CA PHE A 12 -35.11 -11.06 -13.78
C PHE A 12 -33.61 -11.36 -13.59
N ILE A 13 -32.77 -10.87 -14.51
CA ILE A 13 -31.31 -10.99 -14.40
C ILE A 13 -30.83 -9.98 -13.37
N ILE A 14 -30.52 -10.45 -12.16
CA ILE A 14 -29.87 -9.66 -11.11
C ILE A 14 -28.41 -9.50 -11.49
N SER A 15 -28.07 -8.35 -12.09
CA SER A 15 -26.67 -7.95 -12.30
C SER A 15 -26.05 -7.61 -10.95
N VAL A 16 -25.22 -8.50 -10.40
CA VAL A 16 -24.40 -8.22 -9.22
C VAL A 16 -23.29 -7.26 -9.63
N LEU A 17 -23.49 -5.97 -9.40
CA LEU A 17 -22.46 -4.96 -9.53
C LEU A 17 -21.38 -5.24 -8.46
N HIS A 18 -20.27 -5.84 -8.87
CA HIS A 18 -19.08 -5.92 -8.03
C HIS A 18 -18.50 -4.50 -7.95
N ALA A 19 -18.74 -3.81 -6.85
CA ALA A 19 -18.04 -2.59 -6.52
C ALA A 19 -16.56 -2.95 -6.30
N GLN A 20 -15.74 -2.78 -7.34
CA GLN A 20 -14.30 -2.91 -7.20
C GLN A 20 -13.82 -1.77 -6.32
N VAL A 21 -13.27 -2.10 -5.16
CA VAL A 21 -12.61 -1.12 -4.30
C VAL A 21 -11.45 -0.54 -5.11
N GLN A 22 -11.58 0.72 -5.48
CA GLN A 22 -10.56 1.43 -6.26
C GLN A 22 -9.28 1.47 -5.42
N ASP A 23 -8.19 0.93 -5.96
CA ASP A 23 -6.85 1.03 -5.38
C ASP A 23 -5.92 1.62 -6.42
N PRO A 24 -5.66 2.93 -6.35
CA PRO A 24 -4.84 3.60 -7.34
C PRO A 24 -3.35 3.30 -7.19
N VAL A 25 -2.92 2.77 -6.04
CA VAL A 25 -1.50 2.53 -5.77
C VAL A 25 -1.01 1.27 -6.45
N LYS A 26 0.05 1.40 -7.24
CA LYS A 26 0.81 0.26 -7.76
C LYS A 26 2.02 0.03 -6.87
N TRP A 27 2.04 -1.14 -6.24
CA TRP A 27 3.13 -1.57 -5.37
C TRP A 27 4.12 -2.44 -6.11
N ASN A 28 5.42 -2.18 -5.90
CA ASN A 28 6.51 -3.04 -6.34
C ASN A 28 7.46 -3.31 -5.17
N TYR A 29 8.07 -4.48 -5.14
CA TYR A 29 8.89 -4.94 -4.03
C TYR A 29 10.21 -5.47 -4.57
N SER A 30 11.31 -5.08 -3.95
CA SER A 30 12.64 -5.55 -4.32
C SER A 30 13.56 -5.69 -3.11
N ALA A 31 14.59 -6.50 -3.27
CA ALA A 31 15.70 -6.59 -2.34
C ALA A 31 17.02 -6.51 -3.11
N THR A 32 17.87 -5.59 -2.73
CA THR A 32 19.20 -5.43 -3.30
C THR A 32 20.24 -5.96 -2.32
N LYS A 33 21.02 -6.97 -2.73
CA LYS A 33 22.12 -7.53 -1.95
C LYS A 33 23.25 -6.52 -1.87
N LYS A 34 23.71 -6.22 -0.67
CA LYS A 34 24.88 -5.37 -0.39
C LYS A 34 26.12 -6.19 -0.04
N SER A 35 25.92 -7.27 0.70
CA SER A 35 26.91 -8.28 1.03
C SER A 35 26.24 -9.63 1.24
N ASP A 36 26.97 -10.66 1.62
CA ASP A 36 26.38 -12.01 1.88
C ASP A 36 25.34 -12.02 3.00
N LYS A 37 25.37 -11.02 3.87
CA LYS A 37 24.45 -10.92 5.00
C LYS A 37 23.67 -9.61 5.08
N GLU A 38 23.86 -8.71 4.14
CA GLU A 38 23.22 -7.39 4.17
C GLU A 38 22.41 -7.13 2.90
N TYR A 39 21.18 -6.70 3.08
CA TYR A 39 20.28 -6.34 2.00
C TYR A 39 19.62 -4.99 2.27
N THR A 40 19.27 -4.31 1.20
CA THR A 40 18.34 -3.19 1.22
C THR A 40 17.02 -3.67 0.63
N VAL A 41 15.98 -3.65 1.42
CA VAL A 41 14.59 -3.93 1.00
C VAL A 41 13.96 -2.62 0.58
N THR A 42 13.36 -2.59 -0.61
CA THR A 42 12.66 -1.43 -1.16
C THR A 42 11.22 -1.81 -1.47
N ILE A 43 10.30 -0.98 -1.00
CA ILE A 43 8.86 -1.06 -1.26
C ILE A 43 8.49 0.22 -2.01
N ASP A 44 8.16 0.09 -3.30
CA ASP A 44 7.81 1.21 -4.17
C ASP A 44 6.30 1.38 -4.21
N ALA A 45 5.82 2.61 -3.99
CA ALA A 45 4.46 3.02 -4.28
C ALA A 45 4.47 3.98 -5.48
N THR A 46 3.71 3.67 -6.52
CA THR A 46 3.49 4.54 -7.67
C THR A 46 2.01 4.90 -7.76
N LEU A 47 1.73 6.18 -7.90
CA LEU A 47 0.37 6.73 -7.91
C LEU A 47 0.09 7.44 -9.23
N PRO A 48 -1.06 7.19 -9.88
CA PRO A 48 -1.44 7.86 -11.12
C PRO A 48 -2.15 9.19 -10.86
N GLY A 49 -1.96 10.16 -11.72
CA GLY A 49 -2.72 11.42 -11.76
C GLY A 49 -2.60 12.23 -10.47
N ALA A 50 -3.73 12.68 -9.93
CA ALA A 50 -3.79 13.53 -8.73
C ALA A 50 -3.76 12.74 -7.40
N TRP A 51 -3.62 11.41 -7.43
CA TRP A 51 -3.55 10.63 -6.20
C TRP A 51 -2.24 10.84 -5.47
N HIS A 52 -2.31 10.88 -4.14
CA HIS A 52 -1.17 10.97 -3.23
C HIS A 52 -1.33 10.02 -2.05
N ILE A 53 -0.21 9.62 -1.46
CA ILE A 53 -0.10 8.76 -0.29
C ILE A 53 0.58 9.53 0.85
N TYR A 54 0.07 9.38 2.06
CA TYR A 54 0.64 10.08 3.21
C TYR A 54 1.95 9.47 3.68
N SER A 55 2.87 10.35 4.09
CA SER A 55 4.16 9.98 4.66
C SER A 55 3.99 9.19 5.97
N ILE A 56 4.99 8.35 6.31
CA ILE A 56 5.10 7.75 7.65
C ILE A 56 5.26 8.80 8.75
N ASN A 57 5.64 10.03 8.38
CA ASN A 57 5.87 11.16 9.27
C ASN A 57 4.70 12.18 9.27
N THR A 58 3.54 11.82 8.73
CA THR A 58 2.31 12.61 8.84
C THR A 58 1.81 12.58 10.30
N PRO A 59 1.38 13.71 10.88
CA PRO A 59 0.84 13.76 12.24
C PRO A 59 -0.34 12.80 12.44
N PRO A 60 -0.50 12.22 13.65
CA PRO A 60 -1.56 11.23 13.92
C PRO A 60 -2.97 11.81 14.04
N ASP A 61 -3.10 13.13 14.23
CA ASP A 61 -4.36 13.89 14.27
C ASP A 61 -4.88 14.31 12.88
N GLY A 62 -4.13 13.94 11.84
CA GLY A 62 -4.49 14.12 10.45
C GLY A 62 -4.98 12.84 9.77
N PRO A 63 -4.81 12.74 8.46
CA PRO A 63 -5.08 11.51 7.71
C PRO A 63 -4.18 10.35 8.17
N VAL A 64 -4.65 9.11 7.99
CA VAL A 64 -3.89 7.93 8.42
C VAL A 64 -2.52 7.88 7.74
N PRO A 65 -1.40 7.98 8.48
CA PRO A 65 -0.07 7.90 7.92
C PRO A 65 0.22 6.51 7.36
N THR A 66 1.10 6.43 6.37
CA THR A 66 1.64 5.12 5.93
C THR A 66 2.40 4.48 7.07
N SER A 67 2.21 3.19 7.25
CA SER A 67 2.93 2.42 8.26
C SER A 67 3.32 1.06 7.71
N ILE A 68 4.59 0.70 7.89
CA ILE A 68 5.16 -0.57 7.42
C ILE A 68 5.56 -1.39 8.64
N SER A 69 4.90 -2.53 8.79
CA SER A 69 5.13 -3.45 9.91
C SER A 69 5.75 -4.74 9.39
N PHE A 70 6.93 -5.08 9.91
CA PHE A 70 7.63 -6.30 9.57
C PHE A 70 7.28 -7.42 10.55
N LYS A 71 7.01 -8.62 10.03
CA LYS A 71 6.85 -9.81 10.86
C LYS A 71 8.22 -10.28 11.35
N LYS A 72 8.30 -10.75 12.58
CA LYS A 72 9.52 -11.33 13.13
C LYS A 72 9.97 -12.54 12.30
N ASN A 73 11.23 -12.52 11.89
CA ASN A 73 11.92 -13.64 11.27
C ASN A 73 13.21 -13.90 12.07
N PRO A 74 13.41 -15.11 12.64
CA PRO A 74 14.56 -15.40 13.48
C PRO A 74 15.92 -15.28 12.76
N LEU A 75 15.92 -15.34 11.41
CA LEU A 75 17.10 -15.21 10.57
C LEU A 75 17.42 -13.78 10.14
N VAL A 76 16.49 -12.84 10.37
CA VAL A 76 16.59 -11.45 9.89
C VAL A 76 16.54 -10.48 11.04
N THR A 77 17.40 -9.48 11.01
CA THR A 77 17.38 -8.32 11.90
C THR A 77 17.19 -7.06 11.07
N LEU A 78 16.24 -6.21 11.47
CA LEU A 78 16.08 -4.88 10.87
C LEU A 78 17.23 -3.98 11.35
N ASP A 79 17.85 -3.25 10.43
CA ASP A 79 18.92 -2.32 10.71
C ASP A 79 18.41 -0.88 10.53
N GLY A 80 18.18 -0.20 11.64
CA GLY A 80 17.54 1.11 11.69
C GLY A 80 16.03 1.07 11.44
N THR A 81 15.47 2.22 11.07
CA THR A 81 14.06 2.44 10.76
C THR A 81 13.83 2.58 9.26
N VAL A 82 12.60 2.37 8.80
CA VAL A 82 12.19 2.64 7.43
C VAL A 82 12.48 4.10 7.08
N LYS A 83 13.09 4.32 5.93
CA LYS A 83 13.33 5.65 5.35
C LYS A 83 12.46 5.83 4.12
N GLU A 84 12.03 7.06 3.89
CA GLU A 84 11.29 7.45 2.69
C GLU A 84 12.23 8.16 1.71
N ASN A 85 12.12 7.81 0.44
CA ASN A 85 12.84 8.42 -0.66
C ASN A 85 11.82 8.84 -1.75
N GLY A 86 11.69 10.13 -2.00
CA GLY A 86 10.73 10.71 -2.94
C GLY A 86 10.65 12.22 -2.82
N LYS A 87 9.77 12.82 -3.62
CA LYS A 87 9.49 14.27 -3.56
C LYS A 87 8.44 14.54 -2.48
N LEU A 88 8.90 14.70 -1.24
CA LEU A 88 8.03 15.03 -0.12
C LEU A 88 7.36 16.39 -0.35
N LYS A 89 6.05 16.45 -0.18
CA LYS A 89 5.25 17.66 -0.11
C LYS A 89 4.74 17.84 1.32
N SER A 90 4.62 19.09 1.74
CA SER A 90 4.01 19.46 3.02
C SER A 90 3.09 20.64 2.79
N GLU A 91 1.85 20.54 3.24
CA GLU A 91 0.85 21.58 3.11
C GLU A 91 -0.15 21.53 4.25
N HIS A 92 -0.87 22.62 4.48
CA HIS A 92 -1.98 22.66 5.42
C HIS A 92 -3.20 22.00 4.77
N ASP A 93 -3.75 20.98 5.44
CA ASP A 93 -4.96 20.31 4.98
C ASP A 93 -6.18 20.93 5.68
N GLU A 94 -7.02 21.61 4.92
CA GLU A 94 -8.21 22.30 5.42
C GLU A 94 -9.25 21.35 6.02
N ILE A 95 -9.28 20.10 5.59
CA ILE A 95 -10.25 19.09 6.06
C ILE A 95 -9.85 18.60 7.46
N PHE A 96 -8.57 18.35 7.66
CA PHE A 96 -8.05 17.86 8.93
C PHE A 96 -7.58 18.97 9.86
N GLY A 97 -7.34 20.20 9.33
CA GLY A 97 -6.87 21.35 10.10
C GLY A 97 -5.44 21.21 10.62
N VAL A 98 -4.61 20.42 9.97
CA VAL A 98 -3.22 20.14 10.35
C VAL A 98 -2.30 20.16 9.14
N ASP A 99 -1.00 20.36 9.37
CA ASP A 99 -0.01 20.23 8.32
C ASP A 99 0.25 18.77 8.03
N VAL A 100 -0.01 18.35 6.78
CA VAL A 100 0.18 17.00 6.31
C VAL A 100 1.44 16.87 5.47
N LYS A 101 1.99 15.65 5.45
CA LYS A 101 3.13 15.27 4.61
C LYS A 101 2.74 14.14 3.69
N TYR A 102 2.99 14.28 2.40
CA TYR A 102 2.57 13.30 1.42
C TYR A 102 3.49 13.23 0.20
N TYR A 103 3.31 12.17 -0.58
CA TYR A 103 3.97 11.93 -1.86
C TYR A 103 2.93 11.78 -2.97
N ALA A 104 3.10 12.55 -4.05
CA ALA A 104 2.45 12.31 -5.34
C ALA A 104 3.43 11.55 -6.25
N ASP A 105 2.93 10.93 -7.31
CA ASP A 105 3.68 10.18 -8.31
C ASP A 105 4.38 8.92 -7.78
N LYS A 106 5.44 9.06 -6.98
CA LYS A 106 6.23 7.94 -6.47
C LYS A 106 6.87 8.22 -5.12
N VAL A 107 6.91 7.16 -4.28
CA VAL A 107 7.74 7.10 -3.07
C VAL A 107 8.32 5.69 -2.90
N GLU A 108 9.55 5.61 -2.41
CA GLU A 108 10.22 4.39 -2.03
C GLU A 108 10.37 4.33 -0.51
N PHE A 109 9.91 3.25 0.09
CA PHE A 109 10.14 2.94 1.50
C PHE A 109 11.29 1.96 1.59
N VAL A 110 12.36 2.36 2.25
CA VAL A 110 13.64 1.65 2.25
C VAL A 110 13.98 1.17 3.66
N GLN A 111 14.25 -0.13 3.81
CA GLN A 111 14.68 -0.77 5.04
C GLN A 111 15.94 -1.58 4.82
N ASN A 112 16.98 -1.31 5.58
CA ASN A 112 18.14 -2.18 5.63
C ASN A 112 17.90 -3.38 6.54
N VAL A 113 18.35 -4.55 6.11
CA VAL A 113 18.19 -5.80 6.87
C VAL A 113 19.50 -6.57 6.88
N LYS A 114 19.77 -7.26 8.00
CA LYS A 114 20.93 -8.12 8.20
C LYS A 114 20.50 -9.57 8.42
N LEU A 115 21.16 -10.50 7.74
CA LEU A 115 21.00 -11.94 7.97
C LEU A 115 21.95 -12.42 9.06
N LYS A 116 21.46 -13.25 9.95
CA LYS A 116 22.32 -13.93 10.95
C LYS A 116 23.27 -14.94 10.30
N SER A 117 22.85 -15.55 9.20
CA SER A 117 23.64 -16.47 8.39
C SER A 117 23.34 -16.27 6.90
N ALA A 118 24.28 -16.64 6.03
CA ALA A 118 24.14 -16.52 4.57
C ALA A 118 23.21 -17.63 4.03
N VAL A 119 21.90 -17.50 4.26
CA VAL A 119 20.88 -18.45 3.80
C VAL A 119 19.77 -17.71 3.07
N LYS A 120 19.13 -18.40 2.13
CA LYS A 120 17.92 -17.88 1.46
C LYS A 120 16.80 -17.78 2.46
N THR A 121 16.16 -16.64 2.52
CA THR A 121 15.01 -16.36 3.39
C THR A 121 14.14 -15.25 2.79
N ASN A 122 13.15 -14.78 3.52
CA ASN A 122 12.30 -13.68 3.10
C ASN A 122 12.04 -12.69 4.22
N VAL A 123 11.61 -11.51 3.85
CA VAL A 123 11.05 -10.50 4.74
C VAL A 123 9.57 -10.36 4.43
N THR A 124 8.71 -10.55 5.43
CA THR A 124 7.26 -10.41 5.29
C THR A 124 6.73 -9.34 6.23
N GLY A 125 5.57 -8.80 5.90
CA GLY A 125 4.94 -7.78 6.73
C GLY A 125 3.64 -7.27 6.14
N THR A 126 3.23 -6.10 6.60
CA THR A 126 2.04 -5.39 6.12
C THR A 126 2.33 -3.92 5.91
N ILE A 127 1.65 -3.32 4.94
CA ILE A 127 1.64 -1.89 4.69
C ILE A 127 0.22 -1.42 4.97
N LYS A 128 0.04 -0.50 5.93
CA LYS A 128 -1.20 0.23 6.14
C LYS A 128 -1.01 1.62 5.54
N TYR A 129 -1.94 2.07 4.73
CA TYR A 129 -1.86 3.36 4.06
C TYR A 129 -3.24 3.95 3.78
N MET A 130 -3.28 5.24 3.53
CA MET A 130 -4.43 5.98 3.05
C MET A 130 -4.02 6.82 1.85
N VAL A 131 -4.89 6.94 0.87
CA VAL A 131 -4.67 7.76 -0.33
C VAL A 131 -5.85 8.70 -0.55
N CYS A 132 -5.51 9.91 -0.99
CA CYS A 132 -6.47 10.94 -1.34
C CYS A 132 -6.15 11.52 -2.72
N ASN A 133 -7.11 12.21 -3.28
CA ASN A 133 -6.94 13.14 -4.40
C ASN A 133 -7.71 14.43 -4.09
N ASP A 134 -7.75 15.36 -5.03
CA ASP A 134 -8.39 16.67 -4.86
C ASP A 134 -9.91 16.61 -4.58
N LYS A 135 -10.53 15.42 -4.66
CA LYS A 135 -11.99 15.22 -4.53
C LYS A 135 -12.39 14.31 -3.38
N MET A 136 -11.54 13.33 -3.05
CA MET A 136 -11.91 12.31 -2.06
C MET A 136 -10.71 11.59 -1.48
N CYS A 137 -10.91 11.02 -0.29
CA CYS A 137 -10.01 10.05 0.33
C CYS A 137 -10.63 8.66 0.28
N LEU A 138 -9.82 7.64 -0.01
CA LEU A 138 -10.24 6.26 0.12
C LEU A 138 -10.03 5.77 1.56
N PRO A 139 -10.87 4.86 2.05
CA PRO A 139 -10.68 4.26 3.37
C PRO A 139 -9.27 3.67 3.52
N PRO A 140 -8.66 3.75 4.71
CA PRO A 140 -7.36 3.15 4.96
C PRO A 140 -7.35 1.66 4.60
N LYS A 141 -6.30 1.23 3.91
CA LYS A 141 -6.12 -0.15 3.45
C LYS A 141 -4.87 -0.76 4.08
N THR A 142 -4.92 -2.07 4.34
CA THR A 142 -3.77 -2.85 4.78
C THR A 142 -3.53 -3.99 3.80
N ILE A 143 -2.33 -4.06 3.24
CA ILE A 143 -1.91 -5.10 2.31
C ILE A 143 -0.70 -5.86 2.85
N PRO A 144 -0.58 -7.18 2.64
CA PRO A 144 0.61 -7.94 2.99
C PRO A 144 1.70 -7.77 1.92
N PHE A 145 2.96 -7.97 2.33
CA PHE A 145 4.08 -8.12 1.42
C PHE A 145 4.96 -9.32 1.79
N ASN A 146 5.69 -9.84 0.79
CA ASN A 146 6.67 -10.91 0.94
C ASN A 146 7.82 -10.66 -0.03
N ILE A 147 9.03 -10.42 0.48
CA ILE A 147 10.21 -10.06 -0.30
C ILE A 147 11.29 -11.11 -0.06
N GLN A 148 11.74 -11.76 -1.12
CA GLN A 148 12.79 -12.78 -1.06
C GLN A 148 14.17 -12.14 -0.92
N LEU A 149 15.00 -12.71 -0.03
CA LEU A 149 16.42 -12.40 0.14
C LEU A 149 17.23 -13.57 -0.41
N GLN A 150 17.94 -13.35 -1.54
CA GLN A 150 18.63 -14.41 -2.29
C GLN A 150 20.12 -14.15 -2.41
#